data_837080bfa804e97dfff6c794ebe30ff5
#
_entry.id   837080bfa804e97dfff6c794ebe30ff5
#
_cell.length_a   1.000
_cell.length_b   1.000
_cell.length_c   1.000
_cell.angle_alpha   90.00
_cell.angle_beta   90.00
_cell.angle_gamma   90.00
#
_symmetry.space_group_name_H-M   'P 1'
#
loop_
_entity.id
_entity.type
_entity.pdbx_description
1 polymer ?
#
loop_
_entity_poly.entity_id
_entity_poly.type
_entity_poly.pdbx_seq_one_letter_code
_entity_poly.pdbx_strand_id
1 'polypeptide(L)'
;QEYLEQAAQIEGIYVPSLYDISYNEDGTVKAITPKNNAPAKVRKQIIDDFDKVYTPDSFVVPYTQIVHDRSVVEVLRGCIRGCRFCQAGFIYRPFREKSKETIVNQVKSLTETTGYDEVSLSSLSTSDYSDIEGLLNDITEYTDKKGVNLSLPSLRIDKFSDEVVKKIKSVRRSGLTFAPEAGSQRLRDVINKNITEEAIFKSCKIAFEGGYSSVKLYFMLGLPTETLDDIKAIKELADKIIDLYYNTEGRSKKAISISISLSTFIPKPFTPFEYEPQATEEQINERQKYLLDIIGSKGRRRIDVSWSHYDTTILEAVLARGDRKLSAVIYEAWKNGCKLDGWNEYFKPDIWNAAFEKFGIDKAFYANRKRE
;
A
#
# COMPACT_ATOMS: atom_id res chain seq x y z
N GLN A 1 -21.60 25.69 17.61
CA GLN A 1 -22.50 24.95 16.68
C GLN A 1 -22.59 25.67 15.35
N GLU A 2 -22.84 26.98 15.31
CA GLU A 2 -22.92 27.78 14.08
C GLU A 2 -21.67 27.63 13.17
N TYR A 3 -20.46 27.66 13.76
CA TYR A 3 -19.22 27.39 13.03
C TYR A 3 -19.21 26.03 12.31
N LEU A 4 -19.69 24.96 12.99
CA LEU A 4 -19.76 23.62 12.40
C LEU A 4 -20.79 23.53 11.27
N GLU A 5 -21.90 24.24 11.39
CA GLU A 5 -22.93 24.33 10.36
C GLU A 5 -22.42 25.08 9.11
N GLN A 6 -21.66 26.16 9.31
CA GLN A 6 -20.99 26.87 8.22
C GLN A 6 -19.89 25.99 7.57
N ALA A 7 -19.06 25.32 8.36
CA ALA A 7 -18.03 24.43 7.88
C ALA A 7 -18.61 23.29 7.01
N ALA A 8 -19.78 22.75 7.36
CA ALA A 8 -20.46 21.71 6.61
C ALA A 8 -20.93 22.14 5.19
N GLN A 9 -20.97 23.47 4.91
CA GLN A 9 -21.29 23.98 3.57
C GLN A 9 -20.09 24.02 2.65
N ILE A 10 -18.88 23.82 3.17
CA ILE A 10 -17.66 23.78 2.35
C ILE A 10 -17.58 22.39 1.72
N GLU A 11 -17.39 22.34 0.40
CA GLU A 11 -17.26 21.07 -0.33
C GLU A 11 -16.11 20.22 0.21
N GLY A 12 -16.38 18.95 0.46
CA GLY A 12 -15.41 17.99 1.02
C GLY A 12 -15.40 17.91 2.54
N ILE A 13 -16.09 18.80 3.26
CA ILE A 13 -16.14 18.77 4.72
C ILE A 13 -17.36 17.98 5.20
N TYR A 14 -17.09 16.92 5.96
CA TYR A 14 -18.10 16.14 6.66
C TYR A 14 -18.05 16.43 8.15
N VAL A 15 -19.14 16.91 8.72
CA VAL A 15 -19.26 17.19 10.17
C VAL A 15 -20.14 16.12 10.83
N PRO A 16 -19.57 15.11 11.49
CA PRO A 16 -20.31 13.95 12.01
C PRO A 16 -21.50 14.29 12.90
N SER A 17 -21.41 15.33 13.74
CA SER A 17 -22.49 15.74 14.66
C SER A 17 -23.74 16.27 13.96
N LEU A 18 -23.64 16.60 12.67
CA LEU A 18 -24.77 17.08 11.86
C LEU A 18 -25.48 15.95 11.10
N TYR A 19 -25.24 14.70 11.44
CA TYR A 19 -25.92 13.54 10.84
C TYR A 19 -26.33 12.55 11.91
N ASP A 20 -27.60 12.15 11.89
CA ASP A 20 -28.12 11.04 12.70
C ASP A 20 -27.99 9.73 11.94
N ILE A 21 -27.53 8.69 12.64
CA ILE A 21 -27.46 7.33 12.07
C ILE A 21 -28.53 6.47 12.74
N SER A 22 -29.38 5.85 11.94
CA SER A 22 -30.29 4.79 12.37
C SER A 22 -29.78 3.42 11.92
N TYR A 23 -30.16 2.38 12.67
CA TYR A 23 -29.72 1.02 12.43
C TYR A 23 -30.93 0.09 12.25
N ASN A 24 -30.77 -0.97 11.48
CA ASN A 24 -31.68 -2.08 11.38
C ASN A 24 -31.56 -2.99 12.62
N GLU A 25 -32.48 -3.93 12.80
CA GLU A 25 -32.47 -4.90 13.91
C GLU A 25 -31.23 -5.79 13.90
N ASP A 26 -30.68 -6.08 12.72
CA ASP A 26 -29.45 -6.86 12.54
C ASP A 26 -28.17 -6.05 12.80
N GLY A 27 -28.28 -4.79 13.18
CA GLY A 27 -27.15 -3.91 13.48
C GLY A 27 -26.54 -3.20 12.26
N THR A 28 -27.04 -3.45 11.04
CA THR A 28 -26.58 -2.72 9.84
C THR A 28 -27.10 -1.28 9.84
N VAL A 29 -26.36 -0.36 9.18
CA VAL A 29 -26.79 1.03 9.02
C VAL A 29 -28.02 1.08 8.12
N LYS A 30 -29.14 1.63 8.64
CA LYS A 30 -30.37 1.83 7.91
C LYS A 30 -30.37 3.12 7.12
N ALA A 31 -30.00 4.22 7.78
CA ALA A 31 -29.96 5.53 7.16
C ALA A 31 -28.96 6.48 7.87
N ILE A 32 -28.46 7.44 7.11
CA ILE A 32 -27.68 8.58 7.58
C ILE A 32 -28.48 9.83 7.22
N THR A 33 -29.07 10.50 8.20
CA THR A 33 -29.99 11.63 7.99
C THR A 33 -29.30 12.94 8.37
N PRO A 34 -29.18 13.91 7.44
CA PRO A 34 -28.60 15.21 7.74
C PRO A 34 -29.52 16.05 8.64
N LYS A 35 -28.91 16.90 9.45
CA LYS A 35 -29.56 17.91 10.31
C LYS A 35 -29.07 19.30 9.95
N ASN A 36 -29.83 20.34 10.34
CA ASN A 36 -29.42 21.75 10.33
C ASN A 36 -28.77 22.17 8.99
N ASN A 37 -29.45 21.93 7.89
CA ASN A 37 -29.00 22.25 6.52
C ASN A 37 -27.69 21.56 6.08
N ALA A 38 -27.20 20.55 6.79
CA ALA A 38 -26.06 19.76 6.32
C ALA A 38 -26.40 19.10 4.98
N PRO A 39 -25.46 19.01 4.03
CA PRO A 39 -25.72 18.42 2.70
C PRO A 39 -26.04 16.94 2.84
N ALA A 40 -27.07 16.47 2.11
CA ALA A 40 -27.43 15.05 2.10
C ALA A 40 -26.29 14.16 1.58
N LYS A 41 -25.39 14.70 0.78
CA LYS A 41 -24.22 14.03 0.24
C LYS A 41 -23.03 14.97 0.24
N VAL A 42 -21.98 14.59 0.95
CA VAL A 42 -20.71 15.31 0.93
C VAL A 42 -19.92 14.87 -0.31
N ARG A 43 -19.58 15.82 -1.16
CA ARG A 43 -18.75 15.56 -2.35
C ARG A 43 -17.28 15.72 -2.01
N LYS A 44 -16.44 14.85 -2.55
CA LYS A 44 -15.00 14.96 -2.41
C LYS A 44 -14.49 16.20 -3.15
N GLN A 45 -13.67 17.01 -2.48
CA GLN A 45 -12.94 18.10 -3.12
C GLN A 45 -11.86 17.55 -4.07
N ILE A 46 -11.82 18.06 -5.29
CA ILE A 46 -10.84 17.69 -6.32
C ILE A 46 -10.13 18.95 -6.77
N ILE A 47 -8.82 18.87 -6.86
CA ILE A 47 -7.98 19.92 -7.43
C ILE A 47 -7.87 19.65 -8.93
N ASP A 48 -8.38 20.56 -9.77
CA ASP A 48 -8.42 20.40 -11.22
C ASP A 48 -7.05 20.61 -11.86
N ASP A 49 -6.34 21.68 -11.47
CA ASP A 49 -5.01 22.00 -11.94
C ASP A 49 -3.96 21.53 -10.93
N PHE A 50 -3.33 20.38 -11.22
CA PHE A 50 -2.40 19.75 -10.29
C PHE A 50 -1.03 20.44 -10.23
N ASP A 51 -0.67 21.24 -11.25
CA ASP A 51 0.53 22.06 -11.24
C ASP A 51 0.44 23.24 -10.26
N LYS A 52 -0.78 23.73 -10.00
CA LYS A 52 -1.04 24.85 -9.08
C LYS A 52 -1.19 24.42 -7.61
N VAL A 53 -1.03 23.13 -7.31
CA VAL A 53 -1.02 22.69 -5.91
C VAL A 53 0.15 23.33 -5.19
N TYR A 54 -0.16 23.99 -4.08
CA TYR A 54 0.89 24.58 -3.24
C TYR A 54 1.92 23.51 -2.85
N THR A 55 3.17 23.80 -3.11
CA THR A 55 4.32 23.03 -2.66
C THR A 55 5.28 24.02 -2.01
N PRO A 56 5.75 23.79 -0.78
CA PRO A 56 6.72 24.68 -0.15
C PRO A 56 8.03 24.68 -0.94
N ASP A 57 8.60 25.84 -1.16
CA ASP A 57 9.92 26.00 -1.80
C ASP A 57 11.04 25.62 -0.81
N SER A 58 10.76 25.67 0.48
CA SER A 58 11.64 25.24 1.56
C SER A 58 10.82 24.76 2.74
N PHE A 59 11.40 23.89 3.58
CA PHE A 59 10.79 23.45 4.83
C PHE A 59 11.84 23.26 5.92
N VAL A 60 11.39 23.20 7.16
CA VAL A 60 12.28 22.99 8.31
C VAL A 60 12.85 21.58 8.25
N VAL A 61 14.17 21.49 8.14
CA VAL A 61 14.91 20.24 8.16
C VAL A 61 15.18 19.84 9.61
N PRO A 62 14.84 18.60 10.03
CA PRO A 62 15.18 18.12 11.36
C PRO A 62 16.68 18.13 11.62
N TYR A 63 17.07 18.54 12.82
CA TYR A 63 18.49 18.51 13.23
C TYR A 63 18.99 17.09 13.56
N THR A 64 18.05 16.19 13.86
CA THR A 64 18.33 14.77 14.12
C THR A 64 18.01 13.93 12.91
N GLN A 65 18.74 12.85 12.70
CA GLN A 65 18.46 11.87 11.65
C GLN A 65 17.07 11.26 11.84
N ILE A 66 16.27 11.26 10.78
CA ILE A 66 14.91 10.69 10.73
C ILE A 66 14.82 9.55 9.71
N VAL A 67 13.75 8.73 9.79
CA VAL A 67 13.57 7.56 8.91
C VAL A 67 13.53 7.93 7.43
N HIS A 68 12.90 9.07 7.09
CA HIS A 68 12.79 9.59 5.72
C HIS A 68 13.59 10.88 5.56
N ASP A 69 14.90 10.77 5.71
CA ASP A 69 15.84 11.90 5.66
C ASP A 69 16.15 12.28 4.21
N ARG A 70 15.13 12.84 3.53
CA ARG A 70 15.17 13.19 2.10
C ARG A 70 14.05 14.15 1.70
N SER A 71 14.24 14.86 0.58
CA SER A 71 13.19 15.63 -0.08
C SER A 71 12.21 14.70 -0.79
N VAL A 72 10.91 15.03 -0.77
CA VAL A 72 9.87 14.26 -1.44
C VAL A 72 9.07 15.17 -2.38
N VAL A 73 8.95 14.78 -3.65
CA VAL A 73 8.15 15.48 -4.66
C VAL A 73 7.03 14.57 -5.14
N GLU A 74 5.77 15.01 -4.95
CA GLU A 74 4.60 14.30 -5.48
C GLU A 74 4.48 14.58 -6.99
N VAL A 75 4.54 13.53 -7.80
CA VAL A 75 4.55 13.65 -9.28
C VAL A 75 3.18 13.44 -9.90
N LEU A 76 2.36 12.59 -9.28
CA LEU A 76 1.00 12.31 -9.72
C LEU A 76 0.11 11.90 -8.53
N ARG A 77 -1.19 12.11 -8.67
CA ARG A 77 -2.19 11.70 -7.69
C ARG A 77 -3.28 10.87 -8.36
N GLY A 78 -3.75 9.85 -7.64
CA GLY A 78 -4.62 8.81 -8.18
C GLY A 78 -3.83 7.65 -8.80
N CYS A 79 -4.55 6.69 -9.36
CA CYS A 79 -3.96 5.53 -10.04
C CYS A 79 -4.88 5.12 -11.20
N ILE A 80 -4.28 4.86 -12.38
CA ILE A 80 -4.99 4.39 -13.56
C ILE A 80 -5.36 2.90 -13.50
N ARG A 81 -4.73 2.19 -12.54
CA ARG A 81 -4.95 0.75 -12.37
C ARG A 81 -6.28 0.48 -11.67
N GLY A 82 -6.83 -0.67 -11.91
CA GLY A 82 -8.12 -1.08 -11.36
C GLY A 82 -8.01 -2.30 -10.44
N CYS A 83 -6.93 -2.42 -9.64
CA CYS A 83 -6.78 -3.53 -8.70
C CYS A 83 -7.97 -3.57 -7.74
N ARG A 84 -8.73 -4.67 -7.74
CA ARG A 84 -10.04 -4.78 -7.07
C ARG A 84 -9.99 -4.69 -5.55
N PHE A 85 -8.82 -4.86 -4.96
CA PHE A 85 -8.59 -4.74 -3.50
C PHE A 85 -8.09 -3.37 -3.06
N CYS A 86 -7.60 -2.52 -3.98
CA CYS A 86 -6.83 -1.33 -3.65
C CYS A 86 -7.71 -0.10 -3.45
N GLN A 87 -7.97 0.28 -2.20
CA GLN A 87 -8.77 1.47 -1.88
C GLN A 87 -8.18 2.76 -2.46
N ALA A 88 -6.86 2.92 -2.38
CA ALA A 88 -6.17 4.11 -2.90
C ALA A 88 -6.39 4.31 -4.41
N GLY A 89 -6.48 3.22 -5.19
CA GLY A 89 -6.77 3.26 -6.61
C GLY A 89 -8.18 3.76 -6.95
N PHE A 90 -9.09 3.83 -5.99
CA PHE A 90 -10.46 4.32 -6.18
C PHE A 90 -10.69 5.67 -5.51
N ILE A 91 -10.30 5.86 -4.26
CA ILE A 91 -10.59 7.09 -3.51
C ILE A 91 -9.79 8.31 -3.98
N TYR A 92 -8.64 8.11 -4.62
CA TYR A 92 -7.80 9.19 -5.13
C TYR A 92 -8.04 9.51 -6.62
N ARG A 93 -9.08 8.95 -7.24
CA ARG A 93 -9.49 9.37 -8.59
C ARG A 93 -10.10 10.77 -8.60
N PRO A 94 -9.98 11.50 -9.73
CA PRO A 94 -9.33 11.17 -10.99
C PRO A 94 -7.80 11.11 -10.91
N PHE A 95 -7.18 10.43 -11.88
CA PHE A 95 -5.75 10.44 -12.08
C PHE A 95 -5.31 11.80 -12.61
N ARG A 96 -4.28 12.41 -12.03
CA ARG A 96 -3.73 13.73 -12.39
C ARG A 96 -2.23 13.70 -12.24
N GLU A 97 -1.53 14.29 -13.19
CA GLU A 97 -0.08 14.43 -13.20
C GLU A 97 0.30 15.91 -13.07
N LYS A 98 1.43 16.19 -12.44
CA LYS A 98 2.12 17.46 -12.60
C LYS A 98 2.89 17.45 -13.91
N SER A 99 3.06 18.63 -14.50
CA SER A 99 3.95 18.79 -15.65
C SER A 99 5.40 18.46 -15.27
N LYS A 100 6.15 17.98 -16.24
CA LYS A 100 7.58 17.68 -16.07
C LYS A 100 8.36 18.91 -15.58
N GLU A 101 8.05 20.09 -16.12
CA GLU A 101 8.67 21.35 -15.73
C GLU A 101 8.43 21.66 -14.25
N THR A 102 7.18 21.52 -13.77
CA THR A 102 6.82 21.73 -12.36
C THR A 102 7.60 20.79 -11.45
N ILE A 103 7.67 19.49 -11.79
CA ILE A 103 8.38 18.48 -10.99
C ILE A 103 9.88 18.82 -10.92
N VAL A 104 10.53 19.09 -12.04
CA VAL A 104 11.95 19.40 -12.12
C VAL A 104 12.28 20.65 -11.31
N ASN A 105 11.44 21.71 -11.40
CA ASN A 105 11.62 22.93 -10.63
C ASN A 105 11.48 22.68 -9.11
N GLN A 106 10.51 21.85 -8.70
CA GLN A 106 10.35 21.46 -7.28
C GLN A 106 11.55 20.64 -6.77
N VAL A 107 12.07 19.70 -7.58
CA VAL A 107 13.29 18.95 -7.25
C VAL A 107 14.46 19.89 -7.01
N LYS A 108 14.69 20.86 -7.92
CA LYS A 108 15.77 21.84 -7.81
C LYS A 108 15.62 22.68 -6.56
N SER A 109 14.46 23.31 -6.38
CA SER A 109 14.18 24.20 -5.26
C SER A 109 14.37 23.49 -3.91
N LEU A 110 13.78 22.32 -3.74
CA LEU A 110 13.90 21.56 -2.49
C LEU A 110 15.32 21.07 -2.23
N THR A 111 16.05 20.63 -3.25
CA THR A 111 17.45 20.23 -3.10
C THR A 111 18.33 21.39 -2.64
N GLU A 112 18.14 22.57 -3.23
CA GLU A 112 18.96 23.76 -2.92
C GLU A 112 18.64 24.35 -1.55
N THR A 113 17.38 24.31 -1.12
CA THR A 113 16.94 24.93 0.13
C THR A 113 17.07 24.05 1.34
N THR A 114 17.01 22.72 1.20
CA THR A 114 17.05 21.78 2.32
C THR A 114 18.44 21.17 2.53
N GLY A 115 19.26 21.08 1.48
CA GLY A 115 20.56 20.45 1.52
C GLY A 115 20.52 18.92 1.62
N TYR A 116 19.37 18.28 1.41
CA TYR A 116 19.29 16.82 1.34
C TYR A 116 20.07 16.25 0.15
N ASP A 117 20.73 15.14 0.37
CA ASP A 117 21.48 14.37 -0.64
C ASP A 117 20.63 13.29 -1.34
N GLU A 118 19.34 13.21 -1.02
CA GLU A 118 18.37 12.30 -1.65
C GLU A 118 17.05 13.04 -1.95
N VAL A 119 16.51 12.82 -3.15
CA VAL A 119 15.16 13.20 -3.53
C VAL A 119 14.34 11.99 -3.93
N SER A 120 13.09 11.90 -3.46
CA SER A 120 12.18 10.80 -3.75
C SER A 120 10.97 11.30 -4.54
N LEU A 121 10.62 10.61 -5.61
CA LEU A 121 9.40 10.87 -6.37
C LEU A 121 8.24 10.06 -5.75
N SER A 122 7.22 10.77 -5.25
CA SER A 122 6.08 10.17 -4.55
C SER A 122 4.87 10.05 -5.45
N SER A 123 4.26 8.86 -5.48
CA SER A 123 2.97 8.60 -6.12
C SER A 123 2.46 7.21 -5.75
N LEU A 124 1.23 6.86 -6.18
CA LEU A 124 0.71 5.50 -6.10
C LEU A 124 1.31 4.56 -7.17
N SER A 125 1.84 5.10 -8.25
CA SER A 125 2.46 4.33 -9.34
C SER A 125 3.33 5.24 -10.21
N THR A 126 4.55 5.51 -9.77
CA THR A 126 5.46 6.45 -10.46
C THR A 126 5.77 6.03 -11.91
N SER A 127 5.86 4.73 -12.16
CA SER A 127 6.09 4.20 -13.52
C SER A 127 4.90 4.37 -14.48
N ASP A 128 3.74 4.83 -13.99
CA ASP A 128 2.58 5.15 -14.83
C ASP A 128 2.51 6.63 -15.20
N TYR A 129 3.50 7.46 -14.81
CA TYR A 129 3.64 8.82 -15.29
C TYR A 129 3.83 8.82 -16.82
N SER A 130 3.12 9.72 -17.53
CA SER A 130 2.99 9.67 -19.00
C SER A 130 4.32 9.74 -19.74
N ASP A 131 5.27 10.58 -19.29
CA ASP A 131 6.63 10.70 -19.84
C ASP A 131 7.68 10.41 -18.76
N ILE A 132 7.63 9.21 -18.18
CA ILE A 132 8.54 8.83 -17.09
C ILE A 132 10.01 8.86 -17.52
N GLU A 133 10.33 8.45 -18.75
CA GLU A 133 11.71 8.42 -19.24
C GLU A 133 12.26 9.83 -19.44
N GLY A 134 11.48 10.73 -20.04
CA GLY A 134 11.86 12.14 -20.17
C GLY A 134 12.00 12.84 -18.82
N LEU A 135 11.09 12.57 -17.89
CA LEU A 135 11.18 13.11 -16.53
C LEU A 135 12.45 12.64 -15.80
N LEU A 136 12.75 11.34 -15.87
CA LEU A 136 13.97 10.80 -15.24
C LEU A 136 15.25 11.35 -15.88
N ASN A 137 15.26 11.59 -17.21
CA ASN A 137 16.37 12.21 -17.88
C ASN A 137 16.65 13.61 -17.32
N ASP A 138 15.63 14.46 -17.28
CA ASP A 138 15.77 15.84 -16.85
C ASP A 138 16.17 15.96 -15.36
N ILE A 139 15.62 15.07 -14.50
CA ILE A 139 15.97 15.04 -13.08
C ILE A 139 17.41 14.54 -12.90
N THR A 140 17.81 13.45 -13.56
CA THR A 140 19.15 12.88 -13.39
C THR A 140 20.25 13.79 -13.93
N GLU A 141 19.98 14.56 -15.01
CA GLU A 141 20.92 15.55 -15.49
C GLU A 141 21.27 16.61 -14.42
N TYR A 142 20.30 16.99 -13.60
CA TYR A 142 20.51 17.91 -12.48
C TYR A 142 21.13 17.22 -11.25
N THR A 143 20.56 16.08 -10.82
CA THR A 143 20.95 15.42 -9.59
C THR A 143 22.36 14.84 -9.66
N ASP A 144 22.79 14.31 -10.82
CA ASP A 144 24.15 13.79 -11.02
C ASP A 144 25.20 14.92 -10.89
N LYS A 145 24.92 16.11 -11.41
CA LYS A 145 25.79 17.28 -11.28
C LYS A 145 25.94 17.76 -9.84
N LYS A 146 24.93 17.55 -9.01
CA LYS A 146 24.87 17.99 -7.61
C LYS A 146 25.24 16.89 -6.61
N GLY A 147 25.45 15.65 -7.06
CA GLY A 147 25.71 14.51 -6.19
C GLY A 147 24.50 14.09 -5.33
N VAL A 148 23.28 14.37 -5.81
CA VAL A 148 22.02 14.03 -5.14
C VAL A 148 21.48 12.71 -5.66
N ASN A 149 21.06 11.83 -4.78
CA ASN A 149 20.50 10.53 -5.11
C ASN A 149 19.02 10.65 -5.48
N LEU A 150 18.56 9.92 -6.51
CA LEU A 150 17.14 9.82 -6.88
C LEU A 150 16.55 8.52 -6.37
N SER A 151 15.43 8.58 -5.64
CA SER A 151 14.69 7.43 -5.11
C SER A 151 13.33 7.31 -5.80
N LEU A 152 13.00 6.08 -6.25
CA LEU A 152 11.77 5.77 -6.97
C LEU A 152 11.02 4.63 -6.25
N PRO A 153 10.29 4.91 -5.15
CA PRO A 153 9.74 3.87 -4.30
C PRO A 153 8.57 3.09 -4.91
N SER A 154 7.85 3.66 -5.87
CA SER A 154 6.60 3.09 -6.40
C SER A 154 6.73 2.62 -7.85
N LEU A 155 7.80 1.88 -8.15
CA LEU A 155 7.97 1.29 -9.47
C LEU A 155 7.20 -0.03 -9.60
N ARG A 156 6.50 -0.18 -10.72
CA ARG A 156 5.80 -1.43 -11.06
C ARG A 156 6.69 -2.36 -11.88
N ILE A 157 6.50 -3.65 -11.65
CA ILE A 157 7.24 -4.73 -12.34
C ILE A 157 7.10 -4.64 -13.87
N ASP A 158 5.89 -4.37 -14.36
CA ASP A 158 5.53 -4.39 -15.78
C ASP A 158 6.07 -3.17 -16.59
N LYS A 159 6.65 -2.19 -15.91
CA LYS A 159 7.22 -0.96 -16.50
C LYS A 159 8.73 -0.82 -16.30
N PHE A 160 9.40 -1.92 -16.01
CA PHE A 160 10.85 -1.94 -15.80
C PHE A 160 11.56 -2.00 -17.15
N SER A 161 11.88 -0.83 -17.73
CA SER A 161 12.71 -0.76 -18.93
C SER A 161 14.20 -0.83 -18.58
N ASP A 162 15.02 -1.30 -19.54
CA ASP A 162 16.48 -1.35 -19.37
C ASP A 162 17.08 0.01 -19.06
N GLU A 163 16.50 1.10 -19.60
CA GLU A 163 16.93 2.46 -19.38
C GLU A 163 16.63 2.95 -17.94
N VAL A 164 15.39 2.67 -17.46
CA VAL A 164 15.01 2.96 -16.08
C VAL A 164 15.91 2.21 -15.10
N VAL A 165 16.23 0.95 -15.38
CA VAL A 165 17.14 0.16 -14.54
C VAL A 165 18.57 0.68 -14.55
N LYS A 166 19.09 1.08 -15.72
CA LYS A 166 20.43 1.67 -15.82
C LYS A 166 20.55 2.94 -14.97
N LYS A 167 19.50 3.75 -14.92
CA LYS A 167 19.44 4.97 -14.10
C LYS A 167 19.28 4.68 -12.62
N ILE A 168 18.47 3.67 -12.25
CA ILE A 168 18.35 3.20 -10.86
C ILE A 168 19.66 2.57 -10.35
N LYS A 169 20.52 2.04 -11.21
CA LYS A 169 21.85 1.50 -10.82
C LYS A 169 22.82 2.54 -10.30
N SER A 170 22.70 3.79 -10.70
CA SER A 170 23.48 4.89 -10.13
C SER A 170 22.99 5.29 -8.74
N VAL A 171 21.77 4.93 -8.39
CA VAL A 171 21.10 5.19 -7.12
C VAL A 171 21.41 4.05 -6.13
N ARG A 172 21.45 4.39 -4.84
CA ARG A 172 21.70 3.48 -3.72
C ARG A 172 21.01 2.11 -3.92
N ARG A 173 21.77 1.02 -3.76
CA ARG A 173 21.26 -0.36 -3.88
C ARG A 173 20.24 -0.69 -2.79
N SER A 174 19.01 -0.22 -2.96
CA SER A 174 17.87 -0.75 -2.20
C SER A 174 17.53 -2.15 -2.70
N GLY A 175 17.09 -3.04 -1.83
CA GLY A 175 16.67 -4.39 -2.23
C GLY A 175 15.55 -4.33 -3.28
N LEU A 176 15.55 -5.29 -4.20
CA LEU A 176 14.51 -5.42 -5.22
C LEU A 176 13.21 -5.89 -4.58
N THR A 177 12.16 -5.10 -4.68
CA THR A 177 10.86 -5.41 -4.08
C THR A 177 9.79 -5.44 -5.14
N PHE A 178 9.02 -6.52 -5.18
CA PHE A 178 7.90 -6.70 -6.08
C PHE A 178 6.64 -7.11 -5.33
N ALA A 179 5.48 -6.70 -5.83
CA ALA A 179 4.18 -7.01 -5.28
C ALA A 179 3.30 -7.72 -6.32
N PRO A 180 3.51 -9.03 -6.58
CA PRO A 180 2.59 -9.81 -7.42
C PRO A 180 1.20 -9.92 -6.82
N GLU A 181 1.09 -9.87 -5.50
CA GLU A 181 -0.09 -9.99 -4.64
C GLU A 181 -0.70 -11.41 -4.63
N ALA A 182 -0.57 -12.18 -5.70
CA ALA A 182 -1.02 -13.57 -5.80
C ALA A 182 -0.01 -14.45 -6.54
N GLY A 183 0.09 -15.72 -6.13
CA GLY A 183 1.04 -16.68 -6.72
C GLY A 183 0.66 -17.09 -8.13
N SER A 184 -0.62 -17.42 -8.37
CA SER A 184 -1.11 -17.88 -9.67
C SER A 184 -1.52 -16.73 -10.59
N GLN A 185 -1.40 -16.93 -11.91
CA GLN A 185 -1.92 -15.98 -12.89
C GLN A 185 -3.43 -15.82 -12.75
N ARG A 186 -4.16 -16.93 -12.58
CA ARG A 186 -5.61 -16.93 -12.36
C ARG A 186 -6.00 -15.93 -11.25
N LEU A 187 -5.35 -16.00 -10.09
CA LEU A 187 -5.71 -15.16 -8.97
C LEU A 187 -5.24 -13.71 -9.18
N ARG A 188 -4.12 -13.48 -9.87
CA ARG A 188 -3.72 -12.12 -10.31
C ARG A 188 -4.75 -11.48 -11.24
N ASP A 189 -5.40 -12.28 -12.10
CA ASP A 189 -6.46 -11.80 -12.99
C ASP A 189 -7.75 -11.54 -12.19
N VAL A 190 -8.10 -12.39 -11.22
CA VAL A 190 -9.24 -12.16 -10.30
C VAL A 190 -9.10 -10.83 -9.56
N ILE A 191 -7.93 -10.50 -9.06
CA ILE A 191 -7.69 -9.23 -8.35
C ILE A 191 -7.40 -8.05 -9.31
N ASN A 192 -7.41 -8.27 -10.61
CA ASN A 192 -7.10 -7.29 -11.65
C ASN A 192 -5.72 -6.61 -11.45
N LYS A 193 -4.72 -7.39 -11.07
CA LYS A 193 -3.36 -6.86 -10.85
C LYS A 193 -2.64 -6.50 -12.14
N ASN A 194 -3.01 -7.16 -13.26
CA ASN A 194 -2.43 -6.95 -14.59
C ASN A 194 -0.90 -7.10 -14.62
N ILE A 195 -0.38 -8.11 -13.92
CA ILE A 195 1.04 -8.49 -13.91
C ILE A 195 1.13 -9.92 -14.38
N THR A 196 1.88 -10.18 -15.46
CA THR A 196 2.12 -11.52 -15.95
C THR A 196 3.39 -12.13 -15.35
N GLU A 197 3.50 -13.44 -15.40
CA GLU A 197 4.68 -14.16 -14.95
C GLU A 197 5.92 -13.75 -15.76
N GLU A 198 5.76 -13.53 -17.09
CA GLU A 198 6.82 -13.08 -17.97
C GLU A 198 7.35 -11.69 -17.56
N ALA A 199 6.46 -10.77 -17.17
CA ALA A 199 6.87 -9.44 -16.71
C ALA A 199 7.68 -9.52 -15.41
N ILE A 200 7.30 -10.43 -14.49
CA ILE A 200 8.06 -10.70 -13.27
C ILE A 200 9.47 -11.22 -13.61
N PHE A 201 9.57 -12.22 -14.49
CA PHE A 201 10.85 -12.82 -14.84
C PHE A 201 11.75 -11.86 -15.61
N LYS A 202 11.19 -11.08 -16.54
CA LYS A 202 11.93 -10.04 -17.24
C LYS A 202 12.58 -9.07 -16.27
N SER A 203 11.82 -8.58 -15.30
CA SER A 203 12.31 -7.62 -14.31
C SER A 203 13.34 -8.23 -13.36
N CYS A 204 13.13 -9.48 -12.93
CA CYS A 204 14.09 -10.21 -12.11
C CYS A 204 15.41 -10.43 -12.88
N LYS A 205 15.34 -10.83 -14.17
CA LYS A 205 16.52 -11.06 -15.00
C LYS A 205 17.38 -9.81 -15.12
N ILE A 206 16.78 -8.68 -15.49
CA ILE A 206 17.46 -7.39 -15.60
C ILE A 206 18.14 -7.01 -14.27
N ALA A 207 17.47 -7.24 -13.15
CA ALA A 207 18.04 -6.98 -11.83
C ALA A 207 19.21 -7.92 -11.51
N PHE A 208 19.12 -9.20 -11.85
CA PHE A 208 20.19 -10.18 -11.63
C PHE A 208 21.42 -9.88 -12.48
N GLU A 209 21.26 -9.50 -13.74
CA GLU A 209 22.32 -8.98 -14.60
C GLU A 209 22.93 -7.69 -14.01
N GLY A 210 22.12 -6.92 -13.25
CA GLY A 210 22.54 -5.77 -12.48
C GLY A 210 23.31 -6.08 -11.19
N GLY A 211 23.49 -7.38 -10.85
CA GLY A 211 24.22 -7.83 -9.65
C GLY A 211 23.36 -7.94 -8.39
N TYR A 212 22.02 -7.79 -8.46
CA TYR A 212 21.14 -8.07 -7.34
C TYR A 212 21.09 -9.57 -7.05
N SER A 213 21.07 -9.93 -5.77
CA SER A 213 20.96 -11.31 -5.28
C SER A 213 19.90 -11.48 -4.19
N SER A 214 19.07 -10.46 -3.99
CA SER A 214 17.97 -10.49 -3.02
C SER A 214 16.70 -9.95 -3.67
N VAL A 215 15.59 -10.66 -3.49
CA VAL A 215 14.27 -10.27 -4.00
C VAL A 215 13.27 -10.36 -2.86
N LYS A 216 12.49 -9.31 -2.66
CA LYS A 216 11.34 -9.31 -1.72
C LYS A 216 10.04 -9.36 -2.52
N LEU A 217 9.18 -10.31 -2.17
CA LEU A 217 7.89 -10.54 -2.82
C LEU A 217 6.76 -10.33 -1.81
N TYR A 218 5.77 -9.52 -2.18
CA TYR A 218 4.55 -9.33 -1.40
C TYR A 218 3.40 -10.13 -1.97
N PHE A 219 2.69 -10.86 -1.10
CA PHE A 219 1.47 -11.60 -1.42
C PHE A 219 0.39 -11.35 -0.38
N MET A 220 -0.86 -11.53 -0.78
CA MET A 220 -2.02 -11.54 0.11
C MET A 220 -2.57 -12.95 0.24
N LEU A 221 -3.02 -13.31 1.46
CA LEU A 221 -3.75 -14.53 1.76
C LEU A 221 -5.22 -14.19 2.03
N GLY A 222 -6.12 -15.11 1.71
CA GLY A 222 -7.56 -14.93 1.92
C GLY A 222 -8.23 -14.06 0.85
N LEU A 223 -7.65 -13.97 -0.34
CA LEU A 223 -8.26 -13.29 -1.48
C LEU A 223 -9.56 -13.99 -1.93
N PRO A 224 -10.55 -13.25 -2.46
CA PRO A 224 -11.74 -13.86 -3.03
C PRO A 224 -11.40 -14.93 -4.06
N THR A 225 -12.04 -16.10 -3.95
CA THR A 225 -11.83 -17.31 -4.78
C THR A 225 -10.47 -18.01 -4.64
N GLU A 226 -9.65 -17.65 -3.65
CA GLU A 226 -8.36 -18.27 -3.40
C GLU A 226 -8.49 -19.74 -3.03
N THR A 227 -7.62 -20.56 -3.60
CA THR A 227 -7.50 -22.00 -3.33
C THR A 227 -6.08 -22.36 -2.86
N LEU A 228 -5.89 -23.58 -2.37
CA LEU A 228 -4.56 -24.05 -1.98
C LEU A 228 -3.60 -24.16 -3.19
N ASP A 229 -4.12 -24.34 -4.41
CA ASP A 229 -3.28 -24.29 -5.62
C ASP A 229 -2.71 -22.89 -5.86
N ASP A 230 -3.45 -21.83 -5.53
CA ASP A 230 -2.95 -20.46 -5.61
C ASP A 230 -1.85 -20.19 -4.57
N ILE A 231 -1.97 -20.79 -3.38
CA ILE A 231 -0.92 -20.74 -2.35
C ILE A 231 0.32 -21.53 -2.80
N LYS A 232 0.13 -22.72 -3.37
CA LYS A 232 1.22 -23.50 -3.97
C LYS A 232 1.96 -22.72 -5.05
N ALA A 233 1.23 -21.97 -5.87
CA ALA A 233 1.81 -21.15 -6.92
C ALA A 233 2.75 -20.03 -6.38
N ILE A 234 2.61 -19.60 -5.11
CA ILE A 234 3.57 -18.69 -4.48
C ILE A 234 4.95 -19.34 -4.41
N LYS A 235 5.01 -20.58 -3.95
CA LYS A 235 6.26 -21.35 -3.85
C LYS A 235 6.83 -21.64 -5.25
N GLU A 236 5.98 -22.04 -6.20
CA GLU A 236 6.40 -22.33 -7.58
C GLU A 236 7.00 -21.10 -8.26
N LEU A 237 6.40 -19.90 -8.04
CA LEU A 237 6.93 -18.64 -8.54
C LEU A 237 8.31 -18.34 -7.93
N ALA A 238 8.46 -18.54 -6.61
CA ALA A 238 9.76 -18.36 -5.94
C ALA A 238 10.82 -19.31 -6.47
N ASP A 239 10.50 -20.58 -6.70
CA ASP A 239 11.43 -21.56 -7.29
C ASP A 239 11.85 -21.14 -8.70
N LYS A 240 10.92 -20.76 -9.57
CA LYS A 240 11.23 -20.28 -10.91
C LYS A 240 12.14 -19.04 -10.90
N ILE A 241 11.97 -18.13 -9.93
CA ILE A 241 12.85 -16.97 -9.75
C ILE A 241 14.25 -17.43 -9.31
N ILE A 242 14.36 -18.44 -8.44
CA ILE A 242 15.64 -19.02 -8.02
C ILE A 242 16.33 -19.65 -9.23
N ASP A 243 15.62 -20.45 -10.03
CA ASP A 243 16.16 -21.09 -11.22
C ASP A 243 16.61 -20.04 -12.27
N LEU A 244 15.80 -19.00 -12.48
CA LEU A 244 16.16 -17.88 -13.34
C LEU A 244 17.47 -17.22 -12.89
N TYR A 245 17.64 -16.98 -11.58
CA TYR A 245 18.86 -16.39 -11.02
C TYR A 245 20.09 -17.23 -11.37
N TYR A 246 20.03 -18.55 -11.15
CA TYR A 246 21.18 -19.42 -11.39
C TYR A 246 21.50 -19.60 -12.88
N ASN A 247 20.51 -19.42 -13.76
CA ASN A 247 20.67 -19.47 -15.21
C ASN A 247 21.01 -18.10 -15.86
N THR A 248 21.04 -17.00 -15.07
CA THR A 248 21.37 -15.67 -15.58
C THR A 248 22.89 -15.50 -15.64
N GLU A 249 23.41 -15.18 -16.82
CA GLU A 249 24.82 -14.83 -17.04
C GLU A 249 25.15 -13.48 -16.39
N GLY A 250 26.35 -13.32 -15.87
CA GLY A 250 26.80 -12.08 -15.23
C GLY A 250 26.19 -11.79 -13.85
N ARG A 251 25.37 -12.70 -13.30
CA ARG A 251 24.80 -12.56 -11.96
C ARG A 251 25.86 -12.46 -10.87
N SER A 252 25.48 -11.95 -9.72
CA SER A 252 26.32 -11.95 -8.51
C SER A 252 26.79 -13.37 -8.13
N LYS A 253 28.01 -13.48 -7.60
CA LYS A 253 28.53 -14.75 -7.04
C LYS A 253 27.87 -15.14 -5.72
N LYS A 254 27.09 -14.25 -5.09
CA LYS A 254 26.34 -14.52 -3.85
C LYS A 254 25.20 -15.50 -4.11
N ALA A 255 24.80 -16.24 -3.09
CA ALA A 255 23.56 -17.03 -3.17
C ALA A 255 22.35 -16.08 -3.21
N ILE A 256 21.30 -16.49 -3.94
CA ILE A 256 20.04 -15.75 -3.95
C ILE A 256 19.32 -15.89 -2.59
N SER A 257 18.69 -14.81 -2.16
CA SER A 257 17.74 -14.79 -1.03
C SER A 257 16.40 -14.24 -1.50
N ILE A 258 15.32 -14.96 -1.22
CA ILE A 258 13.95 -14.52 -1.48
C ILE A 258 13.26 -14.29 -0.14
N SER A 259 12.73 -13.09 0.09
CA SER A 259 11.88 -12.78 1.23
C SER A 259 10.43 -12.67 0.76
N ILE A 260 9.56 -13.53 1.28
CA ILE A 260 8.13 -13.52 1.04
C ILE A 260 7.46 -12.84 2.23
N SER A 261 6.76 -11.75 1.97
CA SER A 261 5.95 -11.05 2.97
C SER A 261 4.47 -11.27 2.66
N LEU A 262 3.77 -11.92 3.59
CA LEU A 262 2.35 -12.24 3.46
C LEU A 262 1.53 -11.24 4.26
N SER A 263 0.51 -10.66 3.65
CA SER A 263 -0.52 -9.88 4.33
C SER A 263 -1.88 -10.58 4.21
N THR A 264 -2.75 -10.44 5.20
CA THR A 264 -4.13 -10.91 5.09
C THR A 264 -4.92 -9.91 4.25
N PHE A 265 -5.71 -10.41 3.30
CA PHE A 265 -6.63 -9.57 2.53
C PHE A 265 -7.66 -8.90 3.45
N ILE A 266 -7.82 -7.61 3.29
CA ILE A 266 -8.82 -6.81 3.99
C ILE A 266 -9.75 -6.16 2.94
N PRO A 267 -11.05 -6.47 2.94
CA PRO A 267 -12.00 -5.87 2.03
C PRO A 267 -12.21 -4.40 2.41
N LYS A 268 -11.59 -3.51 1.65
CA LYS A 268 -11.64 -2.06 1.91
C LYS A 268 -12.89 -1.43 1.31
N PRO A 269 -13.53 -0.45 1.98
CA PRO A 269 -14.64 0.32 1.42
C PRO A 269 -14.26 1.00 0.09
N PHE A 270 -15.26 1.21 -0.76
CA PHE A 270 -15.13 1.84 -2.09
C PHE A 270 -14.29 1.03 -3.09
N THR A 271 -14.07 -0.25 -2.85
CA THR A 271 -13.41 -1.16 -3.78
C THR A 271 -14.39 -2.19 -4.32
N PRO A 272 -14.13 -2.81 -5.49
CA PRO A 272 -14.95 -3.91 -5.99
C PRO A 272 -15.07 -5.10 -5.01
N PHE A 273 -14.11 -5.26 -4.09
CA PHE A 273 -14.12 -6.32 -3.09
C PHE A 273 -14.65 -5.89 -1.72
N GLU A 274 -15.28 -4.71 -1.60
CA GLU A 274 -15.79 -4.22 -0.30
C GLU A 274 -16.90 -5.12 0.30
N TYR A 275 -17.60 -5.87 -0.55
CA TYR A 275 -18.69 -6.77 -0.14
C TYR A 275 -18.19 -8.16 0.29
N GLU A 276 -16.94 -8.50 -0.05
CA GLU A 276 -16.36 -9.79 0.31
C GLU A 276 -16.01 -9.86 1.80
N PRO A 277 -16.03 -11.06 2.41
CA PRO A 277 -15.58 -11.26 3.78
C PRO A 277 -14.05 -11.27 3.86
N GLN A 278 -13.50 -10.87 5.00
CA GLN A 278 -12.15 -11.24 5.37
C GLN A 278 -12.12 -12.73 5.75
N ALA A 279 -11.06 -13.44 5.38
CA ALA A 279 -10.87 -14.84 5.81
C ALA A 279 -10.73 -14.94 7.33
N THR A 280 -11.20 -16.03 7.92
CA THR A 280 -11.08 -16.28 9.36
C THR A 280 -9.65 -16.63 9.74
N GLU A 281 -9.37 -16.61 11.06
CA GLU A 281 -8.05 -16.96 11.58
C GLU A 281 -7.64 -18.38 11.19
N GLU A 282 -8.57 -19.33 11.30
CA GLU A 282 -8.35 -20.73 10.95
C GLU A 282 -7.98 -20.88 9.48
N GLN A 283 -8.69 -20.18 8.59
CA GLN A 283 -8.42 -20.19 7.16
C GLN A 283 -7.05 -19.61 6.83
N ILE A 284 -6.64 -18.51 7.48
CA ILE A 284 -5.32 -17.90 7.28
C ILE A 284 -4.22 -18.81 7.81
N ASN A 285 -4.38 -19.37 9.01
CA ASN A 285 -3.44 -20.31 9.62
C ASN A 285 -3.25 -21.57 8.78
N GLU A 286 -4.32 -22.12 8.20
CA GLU A 286 -4.26 -23.25 7.26
C GLU A 286 -3.37 -22.93 6.06
N ARG A 287 -3.56 -21.76 5.43
CA ARG A 287 -2.79 -21.34 4.25
C ARG A 287 -1.32 -21.09 4.58
N GLN A 288 -1.06 -20.44 5.70
CA GLN A 288 0.31 -20.19 6.18
C GLN A 288 1.04 -21.51 6.45
N LYS A 289 0.39 -22.41 7.18
CA LYS A 289 0.93 -23.75 7.46
C LYS A 289 1.21 -24.51 6.18
N TYR A 290 0.24 -24.57 5.25
CA TYR A 290 0.40 -25.25 3.98
C TYR A 290 1.60 -24.69 3.19
N LEU A 291 1.73 -23.37 3.09
CA LEU A 291 2.88 -22.74 2.41
C LEU A 291 4.21 -23.13 3.06
N LEU A 292 4.30 -23.10 4.39
CA LEU A 292 5.51 -23.48 5.11
C LEU A 292 5.87 -24.96 4.92
N ASP A 293 4.86 -25.84 4.88
CA ASP A 293 5.04 -27.29 4.69
C ASP A 293 5.60 -27.60 3.31
N ILE A 294 5.06 -26.95 2.25
CA ILE A 294 5.54 -27.19 0.87
C ILE A 294 6.90 -26.52 0.59
N ILE A 295 7.26 -25.43 1.26
CA ILE A 295 8.61 -24.85 1.20
C ILE A 295 9.62 -25.81 1.83
N GLY A 296 9.28 -26.39 2.97
CA GLY A 296 10.10 -27.39 3.67
C GLY A 296 11.44 -26.83 4.16
N SER A 297 12.21 -27.66 4.85
CA SER A 297 13.47 -27.26 5.48
C SER A 297 14.58 -26.88 4.46
N LYS A 298 14.60 -27.52 3.29
CA LYS A 298 15.56 -27.22 2.23
C LYS A 298 15.27 -25.86 1.56
N GLY A 299 13.99 -25.58 1.31
CA GLY A 299 13.55 -24.30 0.72
C GLY A 299 13.84 -23.11 1.64
N ARG A 300 13.64 -23.26 2.94
CA ARG A 300 13.90 -22.22 3.97
C ARG A 300 15.34 -21.72 4.05
N ARG A 301 16.28 -22.36 3.40
CA ARG A 301 17.65 -21.82 3.29
C ARG A 301 17.76 -20.64 2.32
N ARG A 302 16.78 -20.47 1.42
CA ARG A 302 16.76 -19.41 0.39
C ARG A 302 15.50 -18.59 0.39
N ILE A 303 14.42 -19.10 0.99
CA ILE A 303 13.11 -18.46 1.08
C ILE A 303 12.80 -18.21 2.54
N ASP A 304 12.76 -16.94 2.91
CA ASP A 304 12.28 -16.48 4.21
C ASP A 304 10.82 -16.02 4.06
N VAL A 305 9.96 -16.38 5.03
CA VAL A 305 8.53 -16.04 5.01
C VAL A 305 8.15 -15.31 6.28
N SER A 306 7.53 -14.16 6.13
CA SER A 306 7.03 -13.35 7.24
C SER A 306 5.59 -12.92 7.03
N TRP A 307 4.84 -12.72 8.12
CA TRP A 307 3.47 -12.22 8.10
C TRP A 307 3.10 -11.44 9.36
N SER A 308 2.02 -10.68 9.29
CA SER A 308 1.44 -9.98 10.44
C SER A 308 0.54 -10.92 11.25
N HIS A 309 0.45 -10.70 12.58
CA HIS A 309 -0.49 -11.42 13.44
C HIS A 309 -1.94 -11.18 13.04
N TYR A 310 -2.78 -12.19 13.17
CA TYR A 310 -4.20 -12.10 12.79
C TYR A 310 -4.95 -11.03 13.59
N ASP A 311 -4.68 -10.89 14.88
CA ASP A 311 -5.28 -9.87 15.74
C ASP A 311 -5.11 -8.44 15.19
N THR A 312 -3.94 -8.12 14.63
CA THR A 312 -3.69 -6.82 14.00
C THR A 312 -4.54 -6.66 12.74
N THR A 313 -4.64 -7.73 11.93
CA THR A 313 -5.37 -7.67 10.66
C THR A 313 -6.88 -7.64 10.84
N ILE A 314 -7.42 -8.35 11.83
CA ILE A 314 -8.86 -8.27 12.13
C ILE A 314 -9.23 -6.90 12.70
N LEU A 315 -8.39 -6.32 13.56
CA LEU A 315 -8.61 -4.97 14.06
C LEU A 315 -8.62 -3.97 12.90
N GLU A 316 -7.67 -4.06 11.97
CA GLU A 316 -7.63 -3.20 10.78
C GLU A 316 -8.91 -3.36 9.93
N ALA A 317 -9.39 -4.60 9.74
CA ALA A 317 -10.63 -4.84 8.99
C ALA A 317 -11.85 -4.22 9.68
N VAL A 318 -11.96 -4.39 11.01
CA VAL A 318 -13.03 -3.79 11.80
C VAL A 318 -13.01 -2.27 11.70
N LEU A 319 -11.87 -1.64 11.87
CA LEU A 319 -11.74 -0.18 11.79
C LEU A 319 -11.98 0.34 10.36
N ALA A 320 -11.55 -0.38 9.34
CA ALA A 320 -11.75 0.01 7.94
C ALA A 320 -13.21 -0.11 7.48
N ARG A 321 -13.97 -1.05 8.03
CA ARG A 321 -15.34 -1.39 7.61
C ARG A 321 -16.41 -0.97 8.60
N GLY A 322 -15.98 -0.43 9.73
CA GLY A 322 -16.84 -0.10 10.87
C GLY A 322 -17.67 1.17 10.69
N ASP A 323 -18.49 1.42 11.67
CA ASP A 323 -19.33 2.59 11.77
C ASP A 323 -19.05 3.39 13.05
N ARG A 324 -19.88 4.37 13.36
CA ARG A 324 -19.70 5.27 14.53
C ARG A 324 -19.71 4.56 15.88
N LYS A 325 -20.29 3.36 15.99
CA LYS A 325 -20.29 2.59 17.25
C LYS A 325 -18.86 2.29 17.70
N LEU A 326 -17.93 2.16 16.76
CA LEU A 326 -16.52 1.90 17.08
C LEU A 326 -15.83 3.06 17.81
N SER A 327 -16.36 4.27 17.77
CA SER A 327 -15.75 5.41 18.47
C SER A 327 -15.63 5.18 19.97
N ALA A 328 -16.63 4.52 20.58
CA ALA A 328 -16.61 4.17 22.01
C ALA A 328 -15.54 3.12 22.33
N VAL A 329 -15.39 2.12 21.44
CA VAL A 329 -14.35 1.08 21.57
C VAL A 329 -12.95 1.68 21.48
N ILE A 330 -12.71 2.55 20.47
CA ILE A 330 -11.43 3.21 20.28
C ILE A 330 -11.07 4.05 21.51
N TYR A 331 -12.04 4.83 22.02
CA TYR A 331 -11.83 5.66 23.20
C TYR A 331 -11.52 4.81 24.44
N GLU A 332 -12.22 3.70 24.63
CA GLU A 332 -11.99 2.78 25.76
C GLU A 332 -10.61 2.12 25.67
N ALA A 333 -10.24 1.63 24.49
CA ALA A 333 -8.92 1.03 24.28
C ALA A 333 -7.80 2.05 24.55
N TRP A 334 -7.94 3.28 24.03
CA TRP A 334 -6.99 4.35 24.31
C TRP A 334 -6.91 4.68 25.82
N LYS A 335 -8.04 4.81 26.50
CA LYS A 335 -8.10 5.08 27.95
C LYS A 335 -7.40 4.02 28.77
N ASN A 336 -7.43 2.76 28.33
CA ASN A 336 -6.77 1.64 28.97
C ASN A 336 -5.32 1.42 28.49
N GLY A 337 -4.75 2.37 27.71
CA GLY A 337 -3.33 2.43 27.39
C GLY A 337 -2.93 1.83 26.05
N CYS A 338 -3.88 1.62 25.11
CA CYS A 338 -3.54 1.35 23.72
C CYS A 338 -2.99 2.60 23.06
N LYS A 339 -1.75 2.54 22.61
CA LYS A 339 -1.03 3.59 21.88
C LYS A 339 0.00 2.94 20.98
N LEU A 340 0.25 3.53 19.80
CA LEU A 340 1.24 3.05 18.84
C LEU A 340 0.96 1.62 18.36
N ASP A 341 -0.31 1.24 18.22
CA ASP A 341 -0.75 -0.12 17.88
C ASP A 341 -0.29 -0.60 16.48
N GLY A 342 0.28 0.27 15.64
CA GLY A 342 0.96 -0.09 14.41
C GLY A 342 2.30 -0.80 14.60
N TRP A 343 2.84 -0.84 15.82
CA TRP A 343 4.08 -1.50 16.17
C TRP A 343 3.77 -2.73 17.01
N ASN A 344 4.23 -3.90 16.61
CA ASN A 344 3.91 -5.18 17.25
C ASN A 344 4.22 -5.18 18.75
N GLU A 345 5.32 -4.53 19.17
CA GLU A 345 5.75 -4.44 20.57
C GLU A 345 4.83 -3.58 21.44
N TYR A 346 4.01 -2.71 20.83
CA TYR A 346 3.05 -1.84 21.56
C TYR A 346 1.61 -2.31 21.41
N PHE A 347 1.34 -3.22 20.48
CA PHE A 347 0.00 -3.74 20.23
C PHE A 347 -0.50 -4.59 21.41
N LYS A 348 -1.68 -4.26 21.91
CA LYS A 348 -2.29 -4.88 23.11
C LYS A 348 -3.64 -5.53 22.75
N PRO A 349 -3.68 -6.72 22.16
CA PRO A 349 -4.92 -7.35 21.69
C PRO A 349 -5.93 -7.57 22.83
N ASP A 350 -5.50 -7.92 24.04
CA ASP A 350 -6.40 -8.16 25.17
C ASP A 350 -7.19 -6.91 25.56
N ILE A 351 -6.57 -5.72 25.52
CA ILE A 351 -7.25 -4.45 25.83
C ILE A 351 -8.29 -4.14 24.74
N TRP A 352 -7.94 -4.37 23.48
CA TRP A 352 -8.89 -4.20 22.38
C TRP A 352 -10.06 -5.17 22.49
N ASN A 353 -9.81 -6.44 22.80
CA ASN A 353 -10.84 -7.45 22.99
C ASN A 353 -11.79 -7.10 24.14
N ALA A 354 -11.25 -6.67 25.28
CA ALA A 354 -12.05 -6.22 26.43
C ALA A 354 -12.90 -4.97 26.07
N ALA A 355 -12.36 -4.06 25.25
CA ALA A 355 -13.13 -2.88 24.81
C ALA A 355 -14.27 -3.29 23.87
N PHE A 356 -14.08 -4.22 22.94
CA PHE A 356 -15.14 -4.73 22.08
C PHE A 356 -16.22 -5.44 22.89
N GLU A 357 -15.85 -6.29 23.85
CA GLU A 357 -16.76 -7.01 24.73
C GLU A 357 -17.59 -6.03 25.57
N LYS A 358 -16.97 -5.02 26.17
CA LYS A 358 -17.64 -3.98 26.98
C LYS A 358 -18.77 -3.31 26.24
N PHE A 359 -18.64 -3.07 24.94
CA PHE A 359 -19.67 -2.41 24.12
C PHE A 359 -20.53 -3.40 23.32
N GLY A 360 -20.38 -4.71 23.55
CA GLY A 360 -21.17 -5.74 22.85
C GLY A 360 -20.96 -5.74 21.33
N ILE A 361 -19.76 -5.40 20.88
CA ILE A 361 -19.44 -5.32 19.45
C ILE A 361 -18.71 -6.57 19.00
N ASP A 362 -19.32 -7.32 18.08
CA ASP A 362 -18.73 -8.47 17.45
C ASP A 362 -17.80 -8.05 16.29
N LYS A 363 -16.52 -8.41 16.39
CA LYS A 363 -15.52 -8.15 15.34
C LYS A 363 -15.87 -8.87 14.04
N ALA A 364 -16.41 -10.09 14.11
CA ALA A 364 -16.76 -10.89 12.95
C ALA A 364 -17.89 -10.26 12.13
N PHE A 365 -18.81 -9.55 12.78
CA PHE A 365 -19.85 -8.79 12.10
C PHE A 365 -19.28 -7.77 11.11
N TYR A 366 -18.21 -7.09 11.46
CA TYR A 366 -17.56 -6.11 10.58
C TYR A 366 -16.58 -6.75 9.59
N ALA A 367 -15.74 -7.69 10.04
CA ALA A 367 -14.64 -8.24 9.27
C ALA A 367 -15.04 -9.42 8.38
N ASN A 368 -15.68 -10.44 8.94
CA ASN A 368 -15.83 -11.75 8.29
C ASN A 368 -17.19 -11.93 7.58
N ARG A 369 -18.13 -11.01 7.75
CA ARG A 369 -19.44 -11.09 7.10
C ARG A 369 -19.35 -10.68 5.64
N LYS A 370 -19.94 -11.49 4.74
CA LYS A 370 -20.24 -11.07 3.38
C LYS A 370 -21.32 -9.98 3.44
N ARG A 371 -21.11 -8.88 2.74
CA ARG A 371 -22.06 -7.76 2.68
C ARG A 371 -22.89 -7.86 1.39
N GLU A 372 -24.11 -7.33 1.44
CA GLU A 372 -25.02 -7.23 0.28
C GLU A 372 -25.06 -5.79 -0.22
#